data_9d35ecd18f74845762fb48034f200e68
#
_entry.id   9d35ecd18f74845762fb48034f200e68
#
_cell.length_a   1.000
_cell.length_b   1.000
_cell.length_c   1.000
_cell.angle_alpha   90.00
_cell.angle_beta   90.00
_cell.angle_gamma   90.00
#
_symmetry.space_group_name_H-M   'P 1'
#
loop_
_entity.id
_entity.type
_entity.pdbx_description
1 polymer ?
#
loop_
_entity_poly.entity_id
_entity_poly.type
_entity_poly.pdbx_seq_one_letter_code
_entity_poly.pdbx_strand_id
1 'polypeptide(L)'
;PFAPYRRLRDILNFVRSHDGNGLSYLSGNYLSDLATWYLLAWSGESLRRSGTIIPEMMAKGDSFTLTDRQTLLGELGAAVTGLIPRYRALAESGQIELSCTPGTHPLAPLLIDFNSAREAWPDCSLPAAPSYPGGRSRVAAHLHSAQESHARPFGQAPAGLWPAEGSLSMPFLKQIAESGLKWTA
;
A
#
# COMPACT_ATOMS: atom_id res chain seq x y z
N PRO A 1 -6.55 19.29 -9.26
CA PRO A 1 -5.98 20.54 -9.18
C PRO A 1 -4.94 20.98 -10.16
N PHE A 2 -4.15 20.09 -10.82
CA PHE A 2 -3.15 20.51 -11.80
C PHE A 2 -3.83 20.76 -13.17
N ALA A 3 -3.84 22.02 -13.63
CA ALA A 3 -4.56 22.42 -14.83
C ALA A 3 -4.09 21.69 -16.11
N PRO A 4 -2.78 21.49 -16.37
CA PRO A 4 -2.33 20.71 -17.53
C PRO A 4 -2.82 19.25 -17.48
N TYR A 5 -2.74 18.59 -16.33
CA TYR A 5 -3.22 17.22 -16.16
C TYR A 5 -4.73 17.09 -16.37
N ARG A 6 -5.50 18.04 -15.85
CA ARG A 6 -6.96 18.10 -16.07
C ARG A 6 -7.28 18.17 -17.54
N ARG A 7 -6.66 19.09 -18.28
CA ARG A 7 -6.85 19.22 -19.73
C ARG A 7 -6.60 17.90 -20.48
N LEU A 8 -5.50 17.23 -20.18
CA LEU A 8 -5.18 15.94 -20.80
C LEU A 8 -6.23 14.87 -20.48
N ARG A 9 -6.70 14.81 -19.25
CA ARG A 9 -7.76 13.88 -18.84
C ARG A 9 -9.10 14.19 -19.52
N ASP A 10 -9.45 15.46 -19.66
CA ASP A 10 -10.70 15.87 -20.31
C ASP A 10 -10.70 15.46 -21.79
N ILE A 11 -9.58 15.62 -22.50
CA ILE A 11 -9.40 15.12 -23.87
C ILE A 11 -9.56 13.59 -23.92
N LEU A 12 -8.91 12.84 -23.01
CA LEU A 12 -9.04 11.38 -22.96
C LEU A 12 -10.49 10.96 -22.73
N ASN A 13 -11.17 11.59 -21.80
CA ASN A 13 -12.55 11.28 -21.46
C ASN A 13 -13.49 11.57 -22.63
N PHE A 14 -13.29 12.72 -23.31
CA PHE A 14 -14.03 13.06 -24.51
C PHE A 14 -13.88 11.99 -25.59
N VAL A 15 -12.65 11.64 -25.93
CA VAL A 15 -12.37 10.61 -26.95
C VAL A 15 -12.99 9.27 -26.60
N ARG A 16 -12.87 8.83 -25.35
CA ARG A 16 -13.44 7.55 -24.88
C ARG A 16 -14.96 7.53 -24.88
N SER A 17 -15.62 8.67 -24.68
CA SER A 17 -17.09 8.74 -24.63
C SER A 17 -17.75 8.79 -26.01
N HIS A 18 -17.00 9.14 -27.05
CA HIS A 18 -17.56 9.38 -28.41
C HIS A 18 -17.20 8.30 -29.43
N ASP A 19 -16.09 7.56 -29.24
CA ASP A 19 -15.66 6.52 -30.17
C ASP A 19 -14.85 5.44 -29.45
N GLY A 20 -15.27 4.17 -29.60
CA GLY A 20 -14.54 3.02 -29.05
C GLY A 20 -13.10 2.86 -29.57
N ASN A 21 -12.80 3.40 -30.79
CA ASN A 21 -11.47 3.40 -31.40
C ASN A 21 -10.74 4.74 -31.29
N GLY A 22 -11.33 5.72 -30.64
CA GLY A 22 -10.80 7.11 -30.56
C GLY A 22 -9.39 7.21 -30.02
N LEU A 23 -8.93 6.24 -29.22
CA LEU A 23 -7.54 6.21 -28.71
C LEU A 23 -6.48 6.14 -29.82
N SER A 24 -6.80 5.59 -30.99
CA SER A 24 -5.89 5.51 -32.15
C SER A 24 -5.56 6.88 -32.76
N TYR A 25 -6.39 7.89 -32.51
CA TYR A 25 -6.16 9.26 -32.97
C TYR A 25 -5.30 10.10 -32.03
N LEU A 26 -5.00 9.59 -30.82
CA LEU A 26 -4.15 10.28 -29.86
C LEU A 26 -2.68 10.11 -30.23
N SER A 27 -1.94 11.23 -30.28
CA SER A 27 -0.52 11.20 -30.61
C SER A 27 0.31 10.55 -29.49
N GLY A 28 1.49 10.02 -29.86
CA GLY A 28 2.46 9.51 -28.88
C GLY A 28 2.91 10.58 -27.88
N ASN A 29 3.03 11.84 -28.31
CA ASN A 29 3.36 12.96 -27.42
C ASN A 29 2.25 13.19 -26.39
N TYR A 30 1.00 13.20 -26.82
CA TYR A 30 -0.13 13.32 -25.90
C TYR A 30 -0.14 12.22 -24.84
N LEU A 31 0.05 10.96 -25.25
CA LEU A 31 0.08 9.82 -24.32
C LEU A 31 1.27 9.90 -23.37
N SER A 32 2.43 10.37 -23.86
CA SER A 32 3.62 10.61 -23.07
C SER A 32 3.38 11.67 -22.00
N ASP A 33 2.77 12.79 -22.38
CA ASP A 33 2.47 13.89 -21.46
C ASP A 33 1.42 13.47 -20.42
N LEU A 34 0.39 12.74 -20.83
CA LEU A 34 -0.63 12.21 -19.92
C LEU A 34 -0.03 11.27 -18.89
N ALA A 35 0.82 10.32 -19.31
CA ALA A 35 1.50 9.38 -18.41
C ALA A 35 2.47 10.10 -17.46
N THR A 36 3.21 11.09 -17.95
CA THR A 36 4.11 11.91 -17.14
C THR A 36 3.34 12.71 -16.10
N TRP A 37 2.26 13.38 -16.50
CA TRP A 37 1.40 14.10 -15.56
C TRP A 37 0.72 13.20 -14.54
N TYR A 38 0.38 11.98 -14.90
CA TYR A 38 -0.12 11.00 -13.94
C TYR A 38 0.91 10.79 -12.82
N LEU A 39 2.17 10.52 -13.15
CA LEU A 39 3.24 10.33 -12.17
C LEU A 39 3.51 11.59 -11.34
N LEU A 40 3.57 12.77 -11.98
CA LEU A 40 3.75 14.04 -11.29
C LEU A 40 2.61 14.34 -10.31
N ALA A 41 1.36 14.09 -10.71
CA ALA A 41 0.19 14.34 -9.88
C ALA A 41 0.12 13.41 -8.65
N TRP A 42 0.62 12.19 -8.77
CA TRP A 42 0.68 11.20 -7.69
C TRP A 42 1.97 11.28 -6.86
N SER A 43 2.93 12.10 -7.24
CA SER A 43 4.12 12.33 -6.43
C SER A 43 3.76 12.95 -5.08
N GLY A 44 4.46 12.52 -4.02
CA GLY A 44 4.26 13.05 -2.69
C GLY A 44 4.54 14.55 -2.58
N GLU A 45 3.85 15.24 -1.69
CA GLU A 45 3.97 16.70 -1.51
C GLU A 45 5.42 17.11 -1.19
N SER A 46 6.14 16.32 -0.39
CA SER A 46 7.55 16.57 -0.08
C SER A 46 8.41 16.60 -1.35
N LEU A 47 8.22 15.65 -2.27
CA LEU A 47 8.95 15.59 -3.53
C LEU A 47 8.62 16.79 -4.43
N ARG A 48 7.36 17.22 -4.45
CA ARG A 48 6.94 18.42 -5.20
C ARG A 48 7.52 19.71 -4.67
N ARG A 49 7.89 19.77 -3.38
CA ARG A 49 8.46 20.96 -2.73
C ARG A 49 9.98 20.92 -2.60
N SER A 50 10.61 19.80 -2.88
CA SER A 50 12.06 19.63 -2.65
C SER A 50 12.96 20.47 -3.56
N GLY A 51 12.42 21.12 -4.56
CA GLY A 51 13.19 21.92 -5.52
C GLY A 51 13.99 21.10 -6.54
N THR A 52 13.63 19.83 -6.70
CA THR A 52 14.25 18.89 -7.65
C THR A 52 13.48 18.86 -8.98
N ILE A 53 13.75 17.84 -9.77
CA ILE A 53 13.20 17.58 -11.10
C ILE A 53 11.67 17.66 -11.18
N ILE A 54 10.95 17.22 -10.13
CA ILE A 54 9.48 17.21 -10.14
C ILE A 54 8.89 18.62 -10.25
N PRO A 55 9.30 19.63 -9.45
CA PRO A 55 8.87 21.01 -9.65
C PRO A 55 9.21 21.59 -11.03
N GLU A 56 10.42 21.30 -11.54
CA GLU A 56 10.84 21.77 -12.86
C GLU A 56 9.96 21.20 -13.98
N MET A 57 9.65 19.91 -13.93
CA MET A 57 8.78 19.25 -14.89
C MET A 57 7.34 19.77 -14.79
N MET A 58 6.83 20.01 -13.59
CA MET A 58 5.51 20.61 -13.38
C MET A 58 5.44 22.01 -13.97
N ALA A 59 6.53 22.79 -13.85
CA ALA A 59 6.64 24.12 -14.46
C ALA A 59 6.75 24.06 -15.99
N LYS A 60 7.45 23.06 -16.55
CA LYS A 60 7.53 22.81 -17.98
C LYS A 60 6.14 22.58 -18.61
N GLY A 61 5.30 21.78 -17.96
CA GLY A 61 3.88 21.64 -18.27
C GLY A 61 3.51 20.63 -19.35
N ASP A 62 4.29 20.48 -20.42
CA ASP A 62 4.02 19.56 -21.54
C ASP A 62 5.29 19.26 -22.36
N SER A 63 5.13 18.50 -23.43
CA SER A 63 6.19 18.15 -24.39
C SER A 63 7.36 17.44 -23.72
N PHE A 64 7.06 16.50 -22.83
CA PHE A 64 8.07 15.74 -22.09
C PHE A 64 8.84 14.79 -22.99
N THR A 65 10.15 14.97 -23.03
CA THR A 65 11.08 14.14 -23.80
C THR A 65 11.26 12.76 -23.13
N LEU A 66 11.89 11.83 -23.84
CA LEU A 66 12.28 10.55 -23.24
C LEU A 66 13.20 10.76 -22.03
N THR A 67 14.16 11.69 -22.13
CA THR A 67 15.08 12.02 -21.04
C THR A 67 14.34 12.53 -19.81
N ASP A 68 13.37 13.46 -19.99
CA ASP A 68 12.54 13.95 -18.87
C ASP A 68 11.88 12.78 -18.13
N ARG A 69 11.25 11.88 -18.88
CA ARG A 69 10.55 10.71 -18.30
C ARG A 69 11.49 9.74 -17.59
N GLN A 70 12.67 9.47 -18.16
CA GLN A 70 13.68 8.63 -17.52
C GLN A 70 14.19 9.26 -16.22
N THR A 71 14.42 10.57 -16.24
CA THR A 71 14.84 11.32 -15.06
C THR A 71 13.77 11.30 -13.96
N LEU A 72 12.48 11.52 -14.32
CA LEU A 72 11.37 11.41 -13.38
C LEU A 72 11.28 10.01 -12.76
N LEU A 73 11.37 8.96 -13.58
CA LEU A 73 11.33 7.58 -13.08
C LEU A 73 12.52 7.27 -12.17
N GLY A 74 13.69 7.81 -12.47
CA GLY A 74 14.87 7.70 -11.60
C GLY A 74 14.64 8.35 -10.24
N GLU A 75 14.09 9.56 -10.20
CA GLU A 75 13.76 10.30 -8.96
C GLU A 75 12.72 9.54 -8.12
N LEU A 76 11.64 9.07 -8.75
CA LEU A 76 10.62 8.29 -8.06
C LEU A 76 11.17 6.95 -7.57
N GLY A 77 12.01 6.29 -8.36
CA GLY A 77 12.71 5.07 -7.97
C GLY A 77 13.60 5.28 -6.76
N ALA A 78 14.40 6.35 -6.75
CA ALA A 78 15.24 6.72 -5.60
C ALA A 78 14.41 6.98 -4.34
N ALA A 79 13.28 7.70 -4.48
CA ALA A 79 12.38 7.94 -3.36
C ALA A 79 11.81 6.65 -2.78
N VAL A 80 11.36 5.71 -3.63
CA VAL A 80 10.80 4.42 -3.21
C VAL A 80 11.88 3.54 -2.55
N THR A 81 13.06 3.42 -3.15
CA THR A 81 14.15 2.62 -2.58
C THR A 81 14.68 3.18 -1.27
N GLY A 82 14.55 4.49 -1.06
CA GLY A 82 14.91 5.18 0.18
C GLY A 82 13.94 4.95 1.35
N LEU A 83 12.72 4.44 1.13
CA LEU A 83 11.70 4.31 2.19
C LEU A 83 12.13 3.37 3.32
N ILE A 84 12.55 2.16 3.00
CA ILE A 84 12.93 1.16 4.02
C ILE A 84 14.10 1.63 4.87
N PRO A 85 15.22 2.13 4.30
CA PRO A 85 16.30 2.71 5.09
C PRO A 85 15.85 3.85 6.01
N ARG A 86 14.95 4.71 5.52
CA ARG A 86 14.42 5.83 6.31
C ARG A 86 13.58 5.36 7.50
N TYR A 87 12.67 4.40 7.29
CA TYR A 87 11.89 3.81 8.39
C TYR A 87 12.81 3.12 9.40
N ARG A 88 13.82 2.39 8.95
CA ARG A 88 14.81 1.77 9.83
C ARG A 88 15.51 2.82 10.70
N ALA A 89 16.04 3.89 10.10
CA ALA A 89 16.73 4.96 10.85
C ALA A 89 15.81 5.64 11.87
N LEU A 90 14.54 5.88 11.53
CA LEU A 90 13.57 6.45 12.46
C LEU A 90 13.26 5.49 13.62
N ALA A 91 13.17 4.20 13.38
CA ALA A 91 12.97 3.20 14.42
C ALA A 91 14.21 3.06 15.32
N GLU A 92 15.42 3.03 14.74
CA GLU A 92 16.70 2.99 15.48
C GLU A 92 16.90 4.22 16.37
N SER A 93 16.44 5.39 15.93
CA SER A 93 16.49 6.63 16.73
C SER A 93 15.40 6.72 17.79
N GLY A 94 14.49 5.74 17.86
CA GLY A 94 13.37 5.74 18.82
C GLY A 94 12.25 6.75 18.52
N GLN A 95 12.25 7.37 17.34
CA GLN A 95 11.20 8.32 16.94
C GLN A 95 9.90 7.63 16.53
N ILE A 96 9.98 6.39 16.05
CA ILE A 96 8.82 5.57 15.69
C ILE A 96 8.99 4.14 16.19
N GLU A 97 7.87 3.46 16.37
CA GLU A 97 7.80 2.03 16.56
C GLU A 97 7.11 1.39 15.34
N LEU A 98 7.64 0.26 14.87
CA LEU A 98 7.13 -0.42 13.69
C LEU A 98 6.30 -1.62 14.10
N SER A 99 5.12 -1.75 13.52
CA SER A 99 4.26 -2.92 13.63
C SER A 99 4.23 -3.70 12.31
N CYS A 100 3.77 -4.94 12.36
CA CYS A 100 3.55 -5.75 11.16
C CYS A 100 2.07 -6.13 11.02
N THR A 101 1.71 -6.58 9.83
CA THR A 101 0.44 -7.25 9.54
C THR A 101 0.70 -8.50 8.70
N PRO A 102 -0.08 -9.57 8.84
CA PRO A 102 0.08 -10.75 7.99
C PRO A 102 -0.15 -10.44 6.51
N GLY A 103 0.78 -10.85 5.64
CA GLY A 103 0.80 -10.48 4.22
C GLY A 103 -0.41 -10.95 3.41
N THR A 104 -1.11 -11.99 3.85
CA THR A 104 -2.34 -12.51 3.22
C THR A 104 -3.62 -11.83 3.71
N HIS A 105 -3.50 -10.86 4.62
CA HIS A 105 -4.61 -10.11 5.21
C HIS A 105 -5.75 -10.99 5.76
N PRO A 106 -5.46 -12.04 6.56
CA PRO A 106 -6.46 -12.98 7.01
C PRO A 106 -7.30 -12.41 8.15
N LEU A 107 -8.59 -12.67 8.15
CA LEU A 107 -9.45 -12.47 9.32
C LEU A 107 -9.18 -13.59 10.33
N ALA A 108 -8.12 -13.45 11.11
CA ALA A 108 -7.63 -14.47 12.01
C ALA A 108 -8.66 -15.01 13.00
N PRO A 109 -9.55 -14.18 13.63
CA PRO A 109 -10.63 -14.70 14.47
C PRO A 109 -11.48 -15.77 13.78
N LEU A 110 -11.86 -15.56 12.52
CA LEU A 110 -12.69 -16.49 11.77
C LEU A 110 -11.95 -17.79 11.39
N LEU A 111 -10.63 -17.69 11.16
CA LEU A 111 -9.83 -18.91 10.96
C LEU A 111 -9.72 -19.77 12.21
N ILE A 112 -9.73 -19.14 13.39
CA ILE A 112 -9.62 -19.84 14.68
C ILE A 112 -10.96 -20.42 15.10
N ASP A 113 -12.04 -19.63 15.01
CA ASP A 113 -13.40 -19.98 15.43
C ASP A 113 -14.43 -19.13 14.68
N PHE A 114 -15.31 -19.75 13.92
CA PHE A 114 -16.37 -19.06 13.20
C PHE A 114 -17.34 -18.31 14.12
N ASN A 115 -17.51 -18.76 15.37
CA ASN A 115 -18.36 -18.07 16.34
C ASN A 115 -17.88 -16.65 16.68
N SER A 116 -16.60 -16.31 16.42
CA SER A 116 -16.10 -14.96 16.57
C SER A 116 -16.89 -13.93 15.72
N ALA A 117 -17.50 -14.35 14.62
CA ALA A 117 -18.38 -13.47 13.83
C ALA A 117 -19.54 -12.93 14.62
N ARG A 118 -20.05 -13.68 15.58
CA ARG A 118 -21.20 -13.30 16.42
C ARG A 118 -20.86 -12.26 17.49
N GLU A 119 -19.59 -12.03 17.76
CA GLU A 119 -19.16 -10.92 18.62
C GLU A 119 -19.50 -9.56 17.97
N ALA A 120 -19.38 -9.46 16.65
CA ALA A 120 -19.72 -8.25 15.89
C ALA A 120 -21.16 -8.27 15.34
N TRP A 121 -21.67 -9.45 14.97
CA TRP A 121 -23.02 -9.64 14.42
C TRP A 121 -23.68 -10.88 15.03
N PRO A 122 -24.43 -10.74 16.16
CA PRO A 122 -24.98 -11.87 16.93
C PRO A 122 -25.84 -12.85 16.12
N ASP A 123 -26.62 -12.33 15.18
CA ASP A 123 -27.58 -13.11 14.38
C ASP A 123 -27.02 -13.58 13.03
N CYS A 124 -25.71 -13.46 12.80
CA CYS A 124 -25.12 -13.88 11.53
C CYS A 124 -25.22 -15.40 11.33
N SER A 125 -25.52 -15.79 10.08
CA SER A 125 -25.46 -17.19 9.67
C SER A 125 -24.00 -17.65 9.60
N LEU A 126 -23.68 -18.74 10.26
CA LEU A 126 -22.36 -19.35 10.21
C LEU A 126 -22.28 -20.42 9.11
N PRO A 127 -21.06 -20.73 8.61
CA PRO A 127 -20.85 -21.86 7.71
C PRO A 127 -21.35 -23.16 8.31
N ALA A 128 -21.81 -24.10 7.45
CA ALA A 128 -22.22 -25.44 7.91
C ALA A 128 -21.04 -26.26 8.46
N ALA A 129 -19.81 -25.97 8.03
CA ALA A 129 -18.61 -26.59 8.59
C ALA A 129 -18.38 -26.11 10.03
N PRO A 130 -18.01 -27.00 10.98
CA PRO A 130 -17.84 -26.63 12.39
C PRO A 130 -16.65 -25.70 12.65
N SER A 131 -15.63 -25.75 11.81
CA SER A 131 -14.42 -24.94 11.93
C SER A 131 -13.65 -24.88 10.63
N TYR A 132 -12.75 -23.91 10.51
CA TYR A 132 -11.77 -23.89 9.43
C TYR A 132 -10.65 -24.91 9.71
N PRO A 133 -10.40 -25.90 8.82
CA PRO A 133 -9.39 -26.94 9.03
C PRO A 133 -7.99 -26.35 9.24
N GLY A 134 -7.36 -26.64 10.40
CA GLY A 134 -6.03 -26.15 10.73
C GLY A 134 -5.95 -24.65 10.98
N GLY A 135 -7.05 -23.95 11.28
CA GLY A 135 -7.10 -22.50 11.42
C GLY A 135 -6.10 -21.94 12.42
N ARG A 136 -5.98 -22.56 13.61
CA ARG A 136 -5.02 -22.14 14.65
C ARG A 136 -3.56 -22.23 14.18
N SER A 137 -3.17 -23.34 13.58
CA SER A 137 -1.81 -23.52 13.07
C SER A 137 -1.52 -22.58 11.89
N ARG A 138 -2.52 -22.31 11.06
CA ARG A 138 -2.39 -21.34 9.96
C ARG A 138 -2.19 -19.92 10.48
N VAL A 139 -2.94 -19.51 11.49
CA VAL A 139 -2.76 -18.19 12.12
C VAL A 139 -1.37 -18.09 12.76
N ALA A 140 -0.90 -19.11 13.45
CA ALA A 140 0.47 -19.14 14.01
C ALA A 140 1.53 -18.98 12.89
N ALA A 141 1.36 -19.68 11.76
CA ALA A 141 2.25 -19.55 10.61
C ALA A 141 2.19 -18.14 9.98
N HIS A 142 1.00 -17.51 9.91
CA HIS A 142 0.85 -16.14 9.44
C HIS A 142 1.58 -15.13 10.36
N LEU A 143 1.46 -15.26 11.67
CA LEU A 143 2.17 -14.42 12.65
C LEU A 143 3.69 -14.56 12.50
N HIS A 144 4.18 -15.81 12.43
CA HIS A 144 5.60 -16.09 12.26
C HIS A 144 6.13 -15.48 10.93
N SER A 145 5.45 -15.73 9.82
CA SER A 145 5.84 -15.18 8.52
C SER A 145 5.80 -13.64 8.48
N ALA A 146 4.84 -13.02 9.17
CA ALA A 146 4.78 -11.57 9.28
C ALA A 146 6.00 -11.01 10.03
N GLN A 147 6.39 -11.63 11.14
CA GLN A 147 7.57 -11.24 11.92
C GLN A 147 8.86 -11.41 11.13
N GLU A 148 9.05 -12.53 10.44
CA GLU A 148 10.23 -12.78 9.59
C GLU A 148 10.31 -11.80 8.42
N SER A 149 9.17 -11.55 7.74
CA SER A 149 9.08 -10.61 6.62
C SER A 149 9.39 -9.18 7.06
N HIS A 150 9.01 -8.82 8.29
CA HIS A 150 9.33 -7.53 8.90
C HIS A 150 10.81 -7.45 9.29
N ALA A 151 11.34 -8.45 9.97
CA ALA A 151 12.72 -8.44 10.48
C ALA A 151 13.75 -8.33 9.33
N ARG A 152 13.47 -8.91 8.18
CA ARG A 152 14.37 -8.91 7.02
C ARG A 152 14.72 -7.50 6.52
N PRO A 153 13.75 -6.61 6.20
CA PRO A 153 14.06 -5.25 5.75
C PRO A 153 14.42 -4.29 6.88
N PHE A 154 13.89 -4.46 8.09
CA PHE A 154 14.07 -3.50 9.18
C PHE A 154 15.17 -3.88 10.18
N GLY A 155 15.72 -5.10 10.10
CA GLY A 155 16.82 -5.56 10.96
C GLY A 155 16.43 -5.90 12.39
N GLN A 156 15.14 -5.76 12.75
CA GLN A 156 14.59 -6.05 14.08
C GLN A 156 13.18 -6.63 14.00
N ALA A 157 12.78 -7.38 15.00
CA ALA A 157 11.43 -7.89 15.11
C ALA A 157 10.42 -6.73 15.31
N PRO A 158 9.18 -6.86 14.81
CA PRO A 158 8.14 -5.88 15.08
C PRO A 158 7.74 -5.88 16.55
N ALA A 159 7.44 -4.72 17.12
CA ALA A 159 6.95 -4.62 18.49
C ALA A 159 5.47 -4.99 18.60
N GLY A 160 4.67 -4.66 17.56
CA GLY A 160 3.23 -4.83 17.54
C GLY A 160 2.68 -5.47 16.28
N LEU A 161 1.41 -5.84 16.35
CA LEU A 161 0.62 -6.36 15.25
C LEU A 161 -0.55 -5.43 14.94
N TRP A 162 -0.70 -5.08 13.66
CA TRP A 162 -1.95 -4.53 13.16
C TRP A 162 -2.78 -5.69 12.57
N PRO A 163 -3.89 -6.08 13.21
CA PRO A 163 -4.71 -7.18 12.69
C PRO A 163 -5.42 -6.75 11.41
N ALA A 164 -5.62 -7.70 10.49
CA ALA A 164 -6.39 -7.43 9.29
C ALA A 164 -7.79 -6.93 9.66
N GLU A 165 -8.22 -5.81 9.05
CA GLU A 165 -9.50 -5.14 9.32
C GLU A 165 -9.74 -4.78 10.80
N GLY A 166 -8.70 -4.69 11.62
CA GLY A 166 -8.85 -4.48 13.05
C GLY A 166 -9.52 -5.65 13.79
N SER A 167 -9.60 -6.83 13.16
CA SER A 167 -10.36 -7.96 13.70
C SER A 167 -9.61 -8.67 14.83
N LEU A 168 -10.22 -8.68 16.01
CA LEU A 168 -9.70 -9.31 17.23
C LEU A 168 -10.71 -10.29 17.81
N SER A 169 -10.19 -11.30 18.55
CA SER A 169 -10.97 -12.16 19.42
C SER A 169 -10.05 -12.66 20.55
N MET A 170 -10.62 -13.10 21.67
CA MET A 170 -9.82 -13.61 22.79
C MET A 170 -8.86 -14.74 22.39
N PRO A 171 -9.28 -15.77 21.60
CA PRO A 171 -8.36 -16.79 21.11
C PRO A 171 -7.22 -16.25 20.23
N PHE A 172 -7.47 -15.20 19.45
CA PHE A 172 -6.43 -14.59 18.61
C PHE A 172 -5.47 -13.76 19.45
N LEU A 173 -5.95 -12.98 20.42
CA LEU A 173 -5.11 -12.23 21.35
C LEU A 173 -4.13 -13.16 22.09
N LYS A 174 -4.59 -14.35 22.49
CA LYS A 174 -3.72 -15.36 23.08
C LYS A 174 -2.59 -15.79 22.14
N GLN A 175 -2.87 -16.05 20.87
CA GLN A 175 -1.85 -16.40 19.89
C GLN A 175 -0.87 -15.24 19.60
N ILE A 176 -1.36 -13.99 19.58
CA ILE A 176 -0.51 -12.82 19.45
C ILE A 176 0.48 -12.74 20.63
N ALA A 177 0.00 -12.91 21.85
CA ALA A 177 0.84 -12.90 23.05
C ALA A 177 1.87 -14.06 23.03
N GLU A 178 1.45 -15.27 22.65
CA GLU A 178 2.32 -16.45 22.51
C GLU A 178 3.41 -16.25 21.42
N SER A 179 3.17 -15.41 20.41
CA SER A 179 4.13 -15.09 19.35
C SER A 179 5.22 -14.09 19.79
N GLY A 180 5.14 -13.53 21.00
CA GLY A 180 6.10 -12.57 21.55
C GLY A 180 5.87 -11.12 21.13
N LEU A 181 4.79 -10.81 20.40
CA LEU A 181 4.37 -9.44 20.10
C LEU A 181 3.86 -8.74 21.37
N LYS A 182 4.18 -7.47 21.55
CA LYS A 182 3.94 -6.72 22.80
C LYS A 182 2.59 -6.03 22.83
N TRP A 183 2.06 -5.68 21.65
CA TRP A 183 0.78 -4.97 21.53
C TRP A 183 0.08 -5.26 20.20
N THR A 184 -1.22 -4.98 20.18
CA THR A 184 -2.07 -4.99 18.98
C THR A 184 -3.10 -3.87 19.08
N ALA A 185 -3.65 -3.41 17.95
CA ALA A 185 -4.65 -2.34 17.89
C ALA A 185 -5.83 -2.76 17.03
#